data_45dc4287d0b9ebefea73089f9b7de15b
#
_entry.id   45dc4287d0b9ebefea73089f9b7de15b
#
_cell.length_a   1.000
_cell.length_b   1.000
_cell.length_c   1.000
_cell.angle_alpha   90.00
_cell.angle_beta   90.00
_cell.angle_gamma   90.00
#
_symmetry.space_group_name_H-M   'P 1'
#
loop_
_entity.id
_entity.type
_entity.pdbx_description
1 polymer ?
#
loop_
_entity_poly.entity_id
_entity_poly.type
_entity_poly.pdbx_seq_one_letter_code
_entity_poly.pdbx_strand_id
1 'polypeptide(L)'
;RDAVLVRALIADWIEKNPVSEQDIHALYEKEKAAWGPEEVLVRHILVRDEEQAQGLLKRIHSGEKFDALAREYSIDTAQNKNAGGLIEWTSPAVFATEFAQSFKTLKPGKITSNPVKSRLGWHIIKLEGRREAQRWANFEAVRPQLKQLLQQQKIQTFIDSVVNKARVTDVQPAKAQRTK
;
A
#
# COMPACT_ATOMS: atom_id res chain seq x y z
N ARG A 1 29.53 -14.64 18.10
CA ARG A 1 29.07 -15.93 18.65
C ARG A 1 27.54 -15.97 18.68
N ASP A 2 26.88 -14.97 19.25
CA ASP A 2 25.43 -14.93 19.41
C ASP A 2 24.65 -14.80 18.09
N ALA A 3 25.16 -14.01 17.15
CA ALA A 3 24.55 -13.86 15.83
C ALA A 3 24.55 -15.18 15.01
N VAL A 4 25.53 -16.07 15.23
CA VAL A 4 25.56 -17.37 14.54
C VAL A 4 24.53 -18.32 15.14
N LEU A 5 24.37 -18.30 16.46
CA LEU A 5 23.35 -19.11 17.16
C LEU A 5 21.93 -18.68 16.77
N VAL A 6 21.67 -17.39 16.69
CA VAL A 6 20.35 -16.86 16.26
C VAL A 6 20.04 -17.27 14.83
N ARG A 7 21.02 -17.18 13.91
CA ARG A 7 20.83 -17.62 12.52
C ARG A 7 20.55 -19.13 12.42
N ALA A 8 21.28 -19.95 13.19
CA ALA A 8 21.07 -21.38 13.21
C ALA A 8 19.68 -21.74 13.77
N LEU A 9 19.24 -21.07 14.83
CA LEU A 9 17.91 -21.24 15.41
C LEU A 9 16.80 -20.90 14.40
N ILE A 10 16.94 -19.78 13.70
CA ILE A 10 15.96 -19.36 12.67
C ILE A 10 15.95 -20.38 11.52
N ALA A 11 17.12 -20.84 11.06
CA ALA A 11 17.22 -21.83 9.98
C ALA A 11 16.56 -23.16 10.35
N ASP A 12 16.83 -23.70 11.53
CA ASP A 12 16.19 -24.92 12.04
C ASP A 12 14.66 -24.76 12.19
N TRP A 13 14.24 -23.57 12.67
CA TRP A 13 12.81 -23.31 12.80
C TRP A 13 12.10 -23.24 11.44
N ILE A 14 12.71 -22.59 10.42
CA ILE A 14 12.18 -22.52 9.05
C ILE A 14 12.02 -23.92 8.46
N GLU A 15 13.01 -24.78 8.62
CA GLU A 15 12.97 -26.15 8.11
C GLU A 15 11.82 -26.94 8.70
N LYS A 16 11.55 -26.76 10.01
CA LYS A 16 10.45 -27.41 10.73
C LYS A 16 9.09 -26.78 10.52
N ASN A 17 9.05 -25.54 10.02
CA ASN A 17 7.82 -24.77 9.84
C ASN A 17 7.72 -24.16 8.41
N PRO A 18 7.75 -25.01 7.37
CA PRO A 18 7.69 -24.52 6.00
C PRO A 18 6.37 -23.76 5.73
N VAL A 19 6.41 -22.87 4.74
CA VAL A 19 5.20 -22.27 4.20
C VAL A 19 4.50 -23.31 3.32
N SER A 20 3.26 -23.62 3.63
CA SER A 20 2.47 -24.57 2.85
C SER A 20 1.90 -23.93 1.58
N GLU A 21 1.60 -24.74 0.56
CA GLU A 21 0.90 -24.29 -0.64
C GLU A 21 -0.49 -23.75 -0.29
N GLN A 22 -1.15 -24.35 0.70
CA GLN A 22 -2.45 -23.87 1.18
C GLN A 22 -2.37 -22.45 1.76
N ASP A 23 -1.32 -22.14 2.53
CA ASP A 23 -1.11 -20.78 3.05
C ASP A 23 -0.87 -19.78 1.91
N ILE A 24 -0.12 -20.16 0.87
CA ILE A 24 0.16 -19.31 -0.28
C ILE A 24 -1.12 -19.03 -1.05
N HIS A 25 -1.94 -20.06 -1.31
CA HIS A 25 -3.23 -19.89 -1.97
C HIS A 25 -4.20 -19.04 -1.14
N ALA A 26 -4.27 -19.25 0.16
CA ALA A 26 -5.13 -18.46 1.03
C ALA A 26 -4.73 -16.96 1.02
N LEU A 27 -3.43 -16.67 1.04
CA LEU A 27 -2.95 -15.30 0.92
C LEU A 27 -3.26 -14.72 -0.46
N TYR A 28 -3.05 -15.49 -1.53
CA TYR A 28 -3.38 -15.07 -2.90
C TYR A 28 -4.86 -14.67 -3.03
N GLU A 29 -5.78 -15.52 -2.60
CA GLU A 29 -7.21 -15.24 -2.68
C GLU A 29 -7.62 -14.03 -1.83
N LYS A 30 -7.02 -13.88 -0.65
CA LYS A 30 -7.22 -12.71 0.20
C LYS A 30 -6.78 -11.41 -0.49
N GLU A 31 -5.56 -11.39 -1.02
CA GLU A 31 -4.99 -10.20 -1.68
C GLU A 31 -5.74 -9.87 -2.98
N LYS A 32 -6.12 -10.89 -3.75
CA LYS A 32 -6.94 -10.74 -4.96
C LYS A 32 -8.31 -10.16 -4.66
N ALA A 33 -8.97 -10.65 -3.61
CA ALA A 33 -10.27 -10.13 -3.18
C ALA A 33 -10.16 -8.67 -2.68
N ALA A 34 -9.11 -8.34 -1.93
CA ALA A 34 -8.86 -6.98 -1.45
C ALA A 34 -8.51 -6.01 -2.59
N TRP A 35 -7.80 -6.48 -3.61
CA TRP A 35 -7.47 -5.69 -4.81
C TRP A 35 -8.70 -5.36 -5.63
N GLY A 36 -9.64 -6.29 -5.72
CA GLY A 36 -10.85 -6.16 -6.50
C GLY A 36 -10.70 -6.53 -7.98
N PRO A 37 -11.82 -6.47 -8.74
CA PRO A 37 -11.88 -6.98 -10.12
C PRO A 37 -11.35 -6.01 -11.18
N GLU A 38 -11.08 -4.75 -10.82
CA GLU A 38 -10.67 -3.72 -11.78
C GLU A 38 -9.43 -2.96 -11.35
N GLU A 39 -8.73 -2.41 -12.34
CA GLU A 39 -7.66 -1.46 -12.19
C GLU A 39 -7.98 -0.17 -12.94
N VAL A 40 -7.53 0.94 -12.38
CA VAL A 40 -7.68 2.28 -12.94
C VAL A 40 -6.32 2.94 -13.17
N LEU A 41 -6.23 3.72 -14.23
CA LEU A 41 -5.13 4.63 -14.52
C LEU A 41 -5.67 6.04 -14.30
N VAL A 42 -5.12 6.78 -13.36
CA VAL A 42 -5.63 8.10 -12.99
C VAL A 42 -4.52 9.15 -12.98
N ARG A 43 -4.91 10.40 -13.22
CA ARG A 43 -4.09 11.56 -12.87
C ARG A 43 -4.79 12.38 -11.81
N HIS A 44 -4.03 13.00 -10.93
CA HIS A 44 -4.59 13.97 -10.02
C HIS A 44 -3.67 15.16 -9.78
N ILE A 45 -4.27 16.26 -9.35
CA ILE A 45 -3.59 17.45 -8.84
C ILE A 45 -4.07 17.61 -7.40
N LEU A 46 -3.15 17.63 -6.46
CA LEU A 46 -3.43 17.88 -5.05
C LEU A 46 -3.00 19.28 -4.68
N VAL A 47 -3.90 20.07 -4.11
CA VAL A 47 -3.63 21.41 -3.57
C VAL A 47 -4.25 21.58 -2.18
N ARG A 48 -3.84 22.61 -1.45
CA ARG A 48 -4.33 22.83 -0.08
C ARG A 48 -5.71 23.44 -0.03
N ASP A 49 -6.01 24.35 -0.97
CA ASP A 49 -7.18 25.21 -0.91
C ASP A 49 -8.17 24.86 -2.02
N GLU A 50 -9.46 24.92 -1.67
CA GLU A 50 -10.55 24.67 -2.61
C GLU A 50 -10.56 25.70 -3.76
N GLU A 51 -10.33 26.96 -3.43
CA GLU A 51 -10.33 28.04 -4.41
C GLU A 51 -9.24 27.81 -5.46
N GLN A 52 -8.04 27.41 -5.03
CA GLN A 52 -6.95 27.04 -5.93
C GLN A 52 -7.34 25.86 -6.82
N ALA A 53 -7.95 24.82 -6.25
CA ALA A 53 -8.42 23.67 -7.01
C ALA A 53 -9.46 24.04 -8.06
N GLN A 54 -10.43 24.88 -7.69
CA GLN A 54 -11.45 25.38 -8.63
C GLN A 54 -10.83 26.24 -9.73
N GLY A 55 -9.85 27.09 -9.40
CA GLY A 55 -9.12 27.89 -10.38
C GLY A 55 -8.39 27.02 -11.41
N LEU A 56 -7.68 26.00 -10.94
CA LEU A 56 -6.99 25.04 -11.81
C LEU A 56 -7.96 24.24 -12.68
N LEU A 57 -9.09 23.80 -12.12
CA LEU A 57 -10.13 23.09 -12.86
C LEU A 57 -10.68 23.94 -14.01
N LYS A 58 -10.92 25.26 -13.80
CA LYS A 58 -11.32 26.19 -14.85
C LYS A 58 -10.26 26.31 -15.96
N ARG A 59 -8.98 26.40 -15.59
CA ARG A 59 -7.86 26.45 -16.55
C ARG A 59 -7.80 25.19 -17.41
N ILE A 60 -8.01 24.00 -16.81
CA ILE A 60 -8.08 22.74 -17.54
C ILE A 60 -9.25 22.74 -18.53
N HIS A 61 -10.42 23.21 -18.12
CA HIS A 61 -11.58 23.33 -19.01
C HIS A 61 -11.37 24.35 -20.14
N SER A 62 -10.50 25.33 -19.94
CA SER A 62 -10.09 26.29 -20.96
C SER A 62 -9.01 25.78 -21.92
N GLY A 63 -8.57 24.50 -21.74
CA GLY A 63 -7.65 23.82 -22.64
C GLY A 63 -6.20 23.74 -22.17
N GLU A 64 -5.89 24.20 -20.95
CA GLU A 64 -4.56 24.00 -20.40
C GLU A 64 -4.30 22.51 -20.08
N LYS A 65 -3.06 22.08 -20.28
CA LYS A 65 -2.70 20.68 -20.12
C LYS A 65 -2.68 20.27 -18.64
N PHE A 66 -3.41 19.23 -18.32
CA PHE A 66 -3.51 18.69 -16.95
C PHE A 66 -2.14 18.34 -16.35
N ASP A 67 -1.29 17.69 -17.11
CA ASP A 67 0.04 17.25 -16.67
C ASP A 67 0.99 18.43 -16.41
N ALA A 68 0.89 19.52 -17.18
CA ALA A 68 1.65 20.73 -16.93
C ALA A 68 1.23 21.38 -15.60
N LEU A 69 -0.06 21.52 -15.38
CA LEU A 69 -0.59 22.09 -14.14
C LEU A 69 -0.27 21.18 -12.92
N ALA A 70 -0.29 19.88 -13.10
CA ALA A 70 0.11 18.95 -12.04
C ALA A 70 1.58 19.15 -11.64
N ARG A 71 2.49 19.28 -12.63
CA ARG A 71 3.92 19.53 -12.36
C ARG A 71 4.16 20.87 -11.67
N GLU A 72 3.37 21.87 -11.98
CA GLU A 72 3.56 23.20 -11.43
C GLU A 72 2.95 23.35 -10.03
N TYR A 73 1.71 22.95 -9.87
CA TYR A 73 0.89 23.26 -8.68
C TYR A 73 0.69 22.12 -7.69
N SER A 74 0.81 20.85 -8.10
CA SER A 74 0.54 19.75 -7.17
C SER A 74 1.52 19.72 -6.03
N ILE A 75 1.00 19.51 -4.81
CA ILE A 75 1.76 19.29 -3.58
C ILE A 75 1.93 17.81 -3.24
N ASP A 76 1.53 16.92 -4.13
CA ASP A 76 1.73 15.47 -3.98
C ASP A 76 3.23 15.11 -4.02
N THR A 77 3.54 13.84 -3.83
CA THR A 77 4.92 13.33 -3.87
C THR A 77 5.66 13.82 -5.13
N ALA A 78 6.96 14.02 -5.00
CA ALA A 78 7.78 14.47 -6.14
C ALA A 78 7.65 13.50 -7.34
N GLN A 79 7.52 12.20 -7.10
CA GLN A 79 7.33 11.20 -8.15
C GLN A 79 6.04 11.45 -8.94
N ASN A 80 4.91 11.57 -8.26
CA ASN A 80 3.61 11.79 -8.91
C ASN A 80 3.55 13.15 -9.59
N LYS A 81 4.04 14.21 -8.91
CA LYS A 81 4.14 15.55 -9.47
C LYS A 81 4.94 15.57 -10.76
N ASN A 82 6.13 14.98 -10.79
CA ASN A 82 7.01 14.95 -11.95
C ASN A 82 6.42 14.12 -13.10
N ALA A 83 5.64 13.08 -12.77
CA ALA A 83 4.86 12.30 -13.74
C ALA A 83 3.61 13.04 -14.26
N GLY A 84 3.42 14.33 -13.93
CA GLY A 84 2.23 15.09 -14.31
C GLY A 84 0.97 14.60 -13.61
N GLY A 85 1.10 14.18 -12.36
CA GLY A 85 0.03 13.65 -11.52
C GLY A 85 -0.39 12.21 -11.82
N LEU A 86 0.36 11.49 -12.68
CA LEU A 86 0.02 10.12 -13.07
C LEU A 86 0.23 9.16 -11.91
N ILE A 87 -0.80 8.37 -11.63
CA ILE A 87 -0.77 7.18 -10.79
C ILE A 87 -1.00 6.00 -11.73
N GLU A 88 0.00 5.12 -11.79
CA GLU A 88 -0.02 3.94 -12.64
C GLU A 88 -1.17 2.99 -12.29
N TRP A 89 -1.44 2.04 -13.18
CA TRP A 89 -2.49 1.05 -13.03
C TRP A 89 -2.54 0.45 -11.63
N THR A 90 -3.63 0.71 -10.92
CA THR A 90 -3.82 0.26 -9.55
C THR A 90 -5.29 0.01 -9.23
N SER A 91 -5.53 -0.71 -8.14
CA SER A 91 -6.90 -0.93 -7.66
C SER A 91 -7.55 0.36 -7.14
N PRO A 92 -8.84 0.59 -7.42
CA PRO A 92 -9.60 1.62 -6.73
C PRO A 92 -9.55 1.52 -5.20
N ALA A 93 -9.37 0.32 -4.66
CA ALA A 93 -9.34 0.06 -3.22
C ALA A 93 -8.14 0.70 -2.48
N VAL A 94 -7.08 1.10 -3.18
CA VAL A 94 -5.91 1.76 -2.56
C VAL A 94 -6.16 3.23 -2.24
N PHE A 95 -7.19 3.82 -2.82
CA PHE A 95 -7.52 5.23 -2.61
C PHE A 95 -8.45 5.43 -1.42
N ALA A 96 -8.41 6.63 -0.83
CA ALA A 96 -9.42 7.06 0.12
C ALA A 96 -10.81 6.99 -0.51
N THR A 97 -11.83 6.73 0.30
CA THR A 97 -13.20 6.49 -0.17
C THR A 97 -13.72 7.64 -1.05
N GLU A 98 -13.50 8.88 -0.64
CA GLU A 98 -13.96 10.07 -1.38
C GLU A 98 -13.30 10.16 -2.76
N PHE A 99 -11.99 9.85 -2.82
CA PHE A 99 -11.24 9.83 -4.06
C PHE A 99 -11.75 8.71 -4.99
N ALA A 100 -11.87 7.47 -4.47
CA ALA A 100 -12.37 6.34 -5.25
C ALA A 100 -13.80 6.54 -5.76
N GLN A 101 -14.68 7.14 -4.94
CA GLN A 101 -16.06 7.41 -5.34
C GLN A 101 -16.15 8.44 -6.47
N SER A 102 -15.24 9.42 -6.49
CA SER A 102 -15.27 10.52 -7.46
C SER A 102 -15.16 10.07 -8.91
N PHE A 103 -14.44 8.98 -9.17
CA PHE A 103 -14.26 8.47 -10.53
C PHE A 103 -15.08 7.21 -10.87
N LYS A 104 -15.93 6.71 -9.95
CA LYS A 104 -16.78 5.52 -10.24
C LYS A 104 -17.62 5.69 -11.50
N THR A 105 -18.18 6.87 -11.68
CA THR A 105 -19.05 7.20 -12.81
C THR A 105 -18.33 7.88 -13.98
N LEU A 106 -17.05 8.19 -13.81
CA LEU A 106 -16.27 8.81 -14.86
C LEU A 106 -15.98 7.83 -15.98
N LYS A 107 -16.08 8.31 -17.21
CA LYS A 107 -15.55 7.61 -18.40
C LYS A 107 -14.06 7.93 -18.58
N PRO A 108 -13.28 7.02 -19.16
CA PRO A 108 -11.88 7.32 -19.52
C PRO A 108 -11.74 8.63 -20.30
N GLY A 109 -10.72 9.40 -19.96
CA GLY A 109 -10.47 10.74 -20.51
C GLY A 109 -11.23 11.88 -19.83
N LYS A 110 -12.17 11.60 -18.91
CA LYS A 110 -12.95 12.64 -18.22
C LYS A 110 -12.33 13.01 -16.86
N ILE A 111 -12.67 14.23 -16.43
CA ILE A 111 -12.20 14.87 -15.20
C ILE A 111 -13.40 15.06 -14.28
N THR A 112 -13.19 15.02 -12.97
CA THR A 112 -14.23 15.32 -11.96
C THR A 112 -14.80 16.73 -12.18
N SER A 113 -16.11 16.87 -12.09
CA SER A 113 -16.79 18.16 -12.30
C SER A 113 -16.46 19.19 -11.22
N ASN A 114 -16.12 18.73 -10.04
CA ASN A 114 -15.75 19.54 -8.88
C ASN A 114 -14.49 18.98 -8.23
N PRO A 115 -13.69 19.80 -7.54
CA PRO A 115 -12.61 19.32 -6.69
C PRO A 115 -13.13 18.38 -5.59
N VAL A 116 -12.35 17.37 -5.26
CA VAL A 116 -12.68 16.35 -4.26
C VAL A 116 -11.86 16.59 -3.00
N LYS A 117 -12.51 16.75 -1.86
CA LYS A 117 -11.86 16.95 -0.58
C LYS A 117 -11.40 15.63 0.03
N SER A 118 -10.17 15.62 0.55
CA SER A 118 -9.64 14.54 1.39
C SER A 118 -8.92 15.12 2.63
N ARG A 119 -8.36 14.25 3.46
CA ARG A 119 -7.50 14.68 4.58
C ARG A 119 -6.20 15.35 4.12
N LEU A 120 -5.76 15.11 2.90
CA LEU A 120 -4.52 15.66 2.34
C LEU A 120 -4.73 17.04 1.71
N GLY A 121 -5.96 17.40 1.36
CA GLY A 121 -6.31 18.62 0.67
C GLY A 121 -7.42 18.42 -0.37
N TRP A 122 -7.33 19.16 -1.47
CA TRP A 122 -8.29 19.15 -2.55
C TRP A 122 -7.67 18.55 -3.81
N HIS A 123 -8.39 17.63 -4.42
CA HIS A 123 -7.95 16.88 -5.59
C HIS A 123 -8.76 17.23 -6.82
N ILE A 124 -8.09 17.46 -7.94
CA ILE A 124 -8.68 17.40 -9.28
C ILE A 124 -8.26 16.05 -9.86
N ILE A 125 -9.22 15.24 -10.29
CA ILE A 125 -8.98 13.85 -10.67
C ILE A 125 -9.41 13.63 -12.11
N LYS A 126 -8.54 13.04 -12.91
CA LYS A 126 -8.81 12.60 -14.27
C LYS A 126 -8.68 11.10 -14.37
N LEU A 127 -9.70 10.42 -14.87
CA LEU A 127 -9.63 9.00 -15.18
C LEU A 127 -9.01 8.84 -16.58
N GLU A 128 -7.79 8.30 -16.65
CA GLU A 128 -7.14 8.04 -17.94
C GLU A 128 -7.58 6.71 -18.54
N GLY A 129 -7.77 5.68 -17.71
CA GLY A 129 -8.15 4.36 -18.17
C GLY A 129 -8.78 3.51 -17.08
N ARG A 130 -9.45 2.44 -17.53
CA ARG A 130 -10.05 1.40 -16.69
C ARG A 130 -9.89 0.05 -17.39
N ARG A 131 -9.53 -1.00 -16.65
CA ARG A 131 -9.36 -2.35 -17.17
C ARG A 131 -9.68 -3.40 -16.13
N GLU A 132 -9.84 -4.64 -16.54
CA GLU A 132 -9.84 -5.78 -15.63
C GLU A 132 -8.51 -5.88 -14.88
N ALA A 133 -8.56 -6.28 -13.60
CA ALA A 133 -7.39 -6.39 -12.77
C ALA A 133 -6.39 -7.41 -13.33
N GLN A 134 -5.16 -6.98 -13.58
CA GLN A 134 -4.10 -7.82 -14.13
C GLN A 134 -3.09 -8.29 -13.07
N ARG A 135 -2.95 -7.54 -11.97
CA ARG A 135 -1.95 -7.83 -10.93
C ARG A 135 -2.06 -9.25 -10.37
N TRP A 136 -3.29 -9.74 -10.19
CA TRP A 136 -3.58 -11.04 -9.61
C TRP A 136 -4.15 -12.04 -10.62
N ALA A 137 -3.97 -11.79 -11.92
CA ALA A 137 -4.52 -12.67 -12.97
C ALA A 137 -3.81 -14.01 -13.05
N ASN A 138 -2.53 -14.09 -12.66
CA ASN A 138 -1.71 -15.29 -12.76
C ASN A 138 -1.08 -15.64 -11.41
N PHE A 139 -1.59 -16.68 -10.74
CA PHE A 139 -1.09 -17.18 -9.47
C PHE A 139 0.40 -17.57 -9.53
N GLU A 140 0.81 -18.30 -10.56
CA GLU A 140 2.19 -18.78 -10.68
C GLU A 140 3.21 -17.63 -10.78
N ALA A 141 2.83 -16.52 -11.39
CA ALA A 141 3.68 -15.35 -11.51
C ALA A 141 3.93 -14.66 -10.17
N VAL A 142 2.96 -14.68 -9.25
CA VAL A 142 3.05 -14.01 -7.94
C VAL A 142 3.40 -14.96 -6.79
N ARG A 143 3.28 -16.28 -7.02
CA ARG A 143 3.54 -17.31 -6.01
C ARG A 143 4.89 -17.19 -5.29
N PRO A 144 6.02 -16.94 -5.97
CA PRO A 144 7.31 -16.79 -5.30
C PRO A 144 7.34 -15.63 -4.31
N GLN A 145 6.76 -14.49 -4.69
CA GLN A 145 6.68 -13.30 -3.82
C GLN A 145 5.78 -13.54 -2.60
N LEU A 146 4.63 -14.21 -2.79
CA LEU A 146 3.72 -14.56 -1.70
C LEU A 146 4.38 -15.53 -0.72
N LYS A 147 5.10 -16.53 -1.23
CA LYS A 147 5.87 -17.47 -0.41
C LYS A 147 6.92 -16.74 0.44
N GLN A 148 7.67 -15.84 -0.18
CA GLN A 148 8.69 -15.05 0.52
C GLN A 148 8.06 -14.16 1.60
N LEU A 149 6.95 -13.50 1.31
CA LEU A 149 6.23 -12.66 2.26
C LEU A 149 5.75 -13.47 3.46
N LEU A 150 5.11 -14.62 3.23
CA LEU A 150 4.66 -15.51 4.31
C LEU A 150 5.81 -16.02 5.15
N GLN A 151 6.92 -16.37 4.53
CA GLN A 151 8.12 -16.82 5.25
C GLN A 151 8.68 -15.72 6.16
N GLN A 152 8.75 -14.48 5.67
CA GLN A 152 9.16 -13.33 6.49
C GLN A 152 8.20 -13.07 7.65
N GLN A 153 6.89 -13.14 7.42
CA GLN A 153 5.89 -12.98 8.48
C GLN A 153 5.99 -14.08 9.55
N LYS A 154 6.15 -15.34 9.14
CA LYS A 154 6.34 -16.46 10.05
C LYS A 154 7.61 -16.29 10.90
N ILE A 155 8.72 -15.89 10.29
CA ILE A 155 9.99 -15.63 11.00
C ILE A 155 9.81 -14.50 12.02
N GLN A 156 9.19 -13.40 11.63
CA GLN A 156 8.95 -12.27 12.53
C GLN A 156 8.10 -12.68 13.74
N THR A 157 7.02 -13.40 13.49
CA THR A 157 6.16 -13.94 14.58
C THR A 157 6.93 -14.87 15.52
N PHE A 158 7.80 -15.72 14.98
CA PHE A 158 8.67 -16.59 15.79
C PHE A 158 9.63 -15.76 16.65
N ILE A 159 10.33 -14.79 16.06
CA ILE A 159 11.25 -13.91 16.80
C ILE A 159 10.51 -13.20 17.95
N ASP A 160 9.36 -12.61 17.66
CA ASP A 160 8.55 -11.90 18.65
C ASP A 160 8.12 -12.84 19.79
N SER A 161 7.77 -14.09 19.48
CA SER A 161 7.42 -15.10 20.48
C SER A 161 8.58 -15.46 21.38
N VAL A 162 9.79 -15.59 20.83
CA VAL A 162 11.02 -15.90 21.58
C VAL A 162 11.39 -14.71 22.48
N VAL A 163 11.37 -13.49 21.96
CA VAL A 163 11.68 -12.27 22.71
C VAL A 163 10.69 -12.07 23.86
N ASN A 164 9.40 -12.27 23.64
CA ASN A 164 8.38 -12.14 24.68
C ASN A 164 8.55 -13.19 25.79
N LYS A 165 8.88 -14.44 25.44
CA LYS A 165 9.19 -15.51 26.44
C LYS A 165 10.44 -15.16 27.23
N ALA A 166 11.50 -14.63 26.60
CA ALA A 166 12.74 -14.27 27.30
C ALA A 166 12.51 -13.12 28.30
N ARG A 167 11.69 -12.12 27.97
CA ARG A 167 11.36 -11.00 28.87
C ARG A 167 10.59 -11.44 30.13
N VAL A 168 9.82 -12.51 30.07
CA VAL A 168 9.05 -13.04 31.21
C VAL A 168 9.96 -13.81 32.22
N THR A 169 11.08 -14.36 31.77
CA THR A 169 11.98 -15.13 32.64
C THR A 169 13.01 -14.27 33.37
N ASP A 170 13.24 -13.03 32.95
CA ASP A 170 14.28 -12.15 33.52
C ASP A 170 13.81 -11.30 34.72
N VAL A 171 12.57 -11.44 35.19
CA VAL A 171 11.99 -10.67 36.30
C VAL A 171 11.73 -11.53 37.53
N GLN A 172 12.73 -12.28 38.00
CA GLN A 172 12.76 -12.74 39.39
C GLN A 172 13.87 -12.03 40.16
N PRO A 173 13.54 -11.09 41.07
CA PRO A 173 14.56 -10.53 41.96
C PRO A 173 15.05 -11.64 42.90
N ALA A 174 16.36 -11.81 42.90
CA ALA A 174 17.02 -12.66 43.87
C ALA A 174 16.58 -12.30 45.30
N LYS A 175 15.95 -13.23 46.01
CA LYS A 175 15.66 -13.07 47.44
C LYS A 175 16.96 -12.82 48.18
N ALA A 176 17.15 -11.60 48.68
CA ALA A 176 18.22 -11.29 49.61
C ALA A 176 18.03 -12.16 50.87
N GLN A 177 18.89 -13.15 51.05
CA GLN A 177 19.03 -13.83 52.35
C GLN A 177 19.67 -12.86 53.31
N ARG A 178 18.89 -12.29 54.22
CA ARG A 178 19.41 -11.65 55.46
C ARG A 178 19.81 -12.77 56.40
N THR A 179 21.09 -13.00 56.52
CA THR A 179 21.66 -13.72 57.66
C THR A 179 21.76 -12.77 58.85
N LYS A 180 21.22 -13.23 59.97
CA LYS A 180 21.42 -12.63 61.32
C LYS A 180 22.83 -12.89 61.80
#